data_820174895b5012305b0b892d9c47ac84
#
_entry.id   820174895b5012305b0b892d9c47ac84
#
_cell.length_a   1.000
_cell.length_b   1.000
_cell.length_c   1.000
_cell.angle_alpha   90.00
_cell.angle_beta   90.00
_cell.angle_gamma   90.00
#
_symmetry.space_group_name_H-M   'P 1'
#
loop_
_entity.id
_entity.type
_entity.pdbx_description
1 polymer ?
#
loop_
_entity_poly.entity_id
_entity_poly.type
_entity_poly.pdbx_seq_one_letter_code
_entity_poly.pdbx_strand_id
1 'polypeptide(L)'
;MIILCHLGEEHAMSAGGVDQKLGNPLHLRLPLDCGVKVIGAHCASEGDNVDFDDKDLKKTSNFKLFLRLMDTPKYKDLLFGDISSMLLYTRIGEPLTTILDREDLHENLVFGSDYPVPCIGLISRTDKLYSYGYITNEERLLLNEIFECNPLLFDFVGKRCVKSPETGNKFPKSLFGINHKLFGLNSNNSNNVI
;
A
#
# COMPACT_ATOMS: atom_id res chain seq x y z
N MET A 1 -2.20 -11.71 17.66
CA MET A 1 -2.49 -10.26 17.61
C MET A 1 -2.05 -9.72 16.26
N ILE A 2 -2.84 -8.83 15.66
CA ILE A 2 -2.48 -8.13 14.43
C ILE A 2 -2.45 -6.63 14.74
N ILE A 3 -1.41 -5.93 14.29
CA ILE A 3 -1.25 -4.49 14.46
C ILE A 3 -1.30 -3.83 13.06
N LEU A 4 -2.12 -2.80 12.89
CA LEU A 4 -2.06 -1.88 11.75
C LEU A 4 -1.28 -0.64 12.20
N CYS A 5 -0.24 -0.27 11.47
CA CYS A 5 0.66 0.81 11.81
C CYS A 5 0.83 1.76 10.63
N HIS A 6 0.64 3.06 10.84
CA HIS A 6 1.03 4.06 9.85
C HIS A 6 2.56 4.05 9.69
N LEU A 7 3.04 4.10 8.46
CA LEU A 7 4.45 4.12 8.11
C LEU A 7 4.73 5.15 7.02
N GLY A 8 5.95 5.67 7.02
CA GLY A 8 6.34 6.75 6.13
C GLY A 8 6.05 8.12 6.72
N GLU A 9 6.13 9.15 5.88
CA GLU A 9 5.80 10.51 6.29
C GLU A 9 4.30 10.70 6.45
N GLU A 10 3.90 11.38 7.53
CA GLU A 10 2.53 11.75 7.82
C GLU A 10 2.28 13.21 7.37
N HIS A 11 1.37 13.40 6.43
CA HIS A 11 1.02 14.71 5.87
C HIS A 11 -0.37 15.19 6.26
N ALA A 12 -1.27 14.29 6.64
CA ALA A 12 -2.66 14.63 6.97
C ALA A 12 -2.79 15.31 8.34
N MET A 13 -1.89 15.02 9.27
CA MET A 13 -1.92 15.50 10.66
C MET A 13 -0.87 16.57 10.95
N SER A 14 -0.50 17.38 9.98
CA SER A 14 0.62 18.35 10.07
C SER A 14 0.45 19.48 11.10
N ALA A 15 -0.66 19.55 11.79
CA ALA A 15 -1.01 20.67 12.68
C ALA A 15 -0.39 20.63 14.10
N GLY A 16 0.61 19.82 14.39
CA GLY A 16 1.09 19.75 15.77
C GLY A 16 2.41 19.04 16.04
N GLY A 17 3.32 18.97 15.08
CA GLY A 17 4.66 18.45 15.35
C GLY A 17 4.73 16.91 15.41
N VAL A 18 4.22 16.25 14.39
CA VAL A 18 4.43 14.79 14.21
C VAL A 18 5.92 14.52 14.06
N ASP A 19 6.48 13.67 14.93
CA ASP A 19 7.85 13.21 14.75
C ASP A 19 7.89 12.16 13.63
N GLN A 20 8.29 12.59 12.43
CA GLN A 20 8.38 11.75 11.23
C GLN A 20 9.33 10.54 11.39
N LYS A 21 10.21 10.57 12.39
CA LYS A 21 11.08 9.42 12.69
C LYS A 21 10.30 8.19 13.16
N LEU A 22 9.12 8.40 13.76
CA LEU A 22 8.25 7.31 14.20
C LEU A 22 7.69 6.50 13.04
N GLY A 23 7.60 7.10 11.85
CA GLY A 23 7.19 6.43 10.62
C GLY A 23 8.27 5.54 9.97
N ASN A 24 9.47 5.41 10.57
CA ASN A 24 10.52 4.57 10.03
C ASN A 24 10.15 3.08 10.05
N PRO A 25 10.05 2.41 8.88
CA PRO A 25 9.68 1.00 8.81
C PRO A 25 10.58 0.06 9.62
N LEU A 26 11.84 0.41 9.83
CA LEU A 26 12.79 -0.43 10.57
C LEU A 26 12.43 -0.59 12.05
N HIS A 27 11.58 0.26 12.60
CA HIS A 27 11.02 0.07 13.95
C HIS A 27 10.12 -1.17 14.05
N LEU A 28 9.58 -1.67 12.93
CA LEU A 28 8.77 -2.88 12.91
C LEU A 28 9.55 -4.15 13.26
N ARG A 29 10.88 -4.11 13.24
CA ARG A 29 11.71 -5.26 13.59
C ARG A 29 11.38 -5.82 14.97
N LEU A 30 11.19 -4.94 15.95
CA LEU A 30 10.91 -5.37 17.33
C LEU A 30 9.61 -6.20 17.42
N PRO A 31 8.42 -5.71 16.99
CA PRO A 31 7.20 -6.52 17.04
C PRO A 31 7.28 -7.75 16.14
N LEU A 32 7.92 -7.67 14.98
CA LEU A 32 8.08 -8.81 14.08
C LEU A 32 8.97 -9.90 14.70
N ASP A 33 10.05 -9.54 15.35
CA ASP A 33 10.94 -10.47 16.06
C ASP A 33 10.25 -11.11 17.28
N CYS A 34 9.22 -10.47 17.82
CA CYS A 34 8.33 -11.04 18.84
C CYS A 34 7.19 -11.90 18.25
N GLY A 35 7.16 -12.15 16.93
CA GLY A 35 6.12 -12.96 16.28
C GLY A 35 4.78 -12.26 16.12
N VAL A 36 4.72 -10.93 16.22
CA VAL A 36 3.50 -10.16 16.01
C VAL A 36 3.27 -9.93 14.52
N LYS A 37 2.07 -10.20 14.02
CA LYS A 37 1.68 -9.83 12.66
C LYS A 37 1.44 -8.33 12.56
N VAL A 38 2.06 -7.70 11.56
CA VAL A 38 1.97 -6.25 11.34
C VAL A 38 1.51 -5.96 9.92
N ILE A 39 0.58 -5.02 9.78
CA ILE A 39 0.19 -4.41 8.51
C ILE A 39 0.81 -3.02 8.47
N GLY A 40 1.73 -2.78 7.53
CA GLY A 40 2.27 -1.46 7.26
C GLY A 40 1.35 -0.69 6.32
N ALA A 41 0.74 0.39 6.83
CA ALA A 41 -0.14 1.22 6.03
C ALA A 41 0.60 1.82 4.83
N HIS A 42 -0.08 1.86 3.67
CA HIS A 42 0.39 2.46 2.42
C HIS A 42 1.74 1.89 1.94
N CYS A 43 2.15 0.68 2.40
CA CYS A 43 3.48 0.11 2.16
C CYS A 43 4.62 1.10 2.47
N ALA A 44 4.44 2.01 3.42
CA ALA A 44 5.40 3.07 3.77
C ALA A 44 5.83 3.93 2.56
N SER A 45 4.94 4.19 1.60
CA SER A 45 5.27 4.67 0.27
C SER A 45 5.65 6.16 0.18
N GLU A 46 5.80 6.87 1.30
CA GLU A 46 6.16 8.31 1.32
C GLU A 46 7.32 8.62 2.26
N GLY A 47 8.14 9.59 1.82
CA GLY A 47 9.23 10.17 2.60
C GLY A 47 10.45 9.27 2.77
N ASP A 48 11.40 9.80 3.53
CA ASP A 48 12.69 9.17 3.79
C ASP A 48 12.97 9.11 5.29
N ASN A 49 13.59 8.04 5.74
CA ASN A 49 14.07 7.91 7.11
C ASN A 49 15.51 7.39 7.17
N VAL A 50 16.10 7.47 8.35
CA VAL A 50 17.44 6.96 8.60
C VAL A 50 17.46 5.44 8.38
N ASP A 51 18.37 4.97 7.56
CA ASP A 51 18.65 3.56 7.41
C ASP A 51 19.59 3.10 8.55
N PHE A 52 19.05 2.35 9.51
CA PHE A 52 19.83 1.86 10.64
C PHE A 52 20.83 0.77 10.28
N ASP A 53 20.76 0.23 9.05
CA ASP A 53 21.72 -0.75 8.54
C ASP A 53 22.87 -0.08 7.76
N ASP A 54 22.72 1.19 7.40
CA ASP A 54 23.78 1.98 6.76
C ASP A 54 24.77 2.50 7.81
N LYS A 55 26.07 2.27 7.58
CA LYS A 55 27.13 2.68 8.53
C LYS A 55 27.17 4.19 8.76
N ASP A 56 26.82 4.95 7.74
CA ASP A 56 26.81 6.42 7.76
C ASP A 56 25.40 6.96 8.16
N LEU A 57 24.46 6.09 8.51
CA LEU A 57 23.08 6.42 8.88
C LEU A 57 22.39 7.32 7.83
N LYS A 58 22.60 7.02 6.55
CA LYS A 58 22.03 7.77 5.44
C LYS A 58 20.51 7.64 5.42
N LYS A 59 19.85 8.67 4.90
CA LYS A 59 18.43 8.61 4.62
C LYS A 59 18.15 7.73 3.40
N THR A 60 17.16 6.88 3.54
CA THR A 60 16.67 5.97 2.50
C THR A 60 15.15 6.07 2.46
N SER A 61 14.58 5.98 1.27
CA SER A 61 13.12 5.96 1.09
C SER A 61 12.47 4.94 2.03
N ASN A 62 11.43 5.38 2.74
CA ASN A 62 10.64 4.52 3.62
C ASN A 62 10.10 3.30 2.87
N PHE A 63 9.68 3.49 1.63
CA PHE A 63 9.24 2.41 0.76
C PHE A 63 10.32 1.34 0.55
N LYS A 64 11.56 1.75 0.29
CA LYS A 64 12.69 0.81 0.12
C LYS A 64 13.03 0.09 1.43
N LEU A 65 12.97 0.80 2.56
CA LEU A 65 13.17 0.20 3.87
C LEU A 65 12.07 -0.83 4.17
N PHE A 66 10.82 -0.53 3.83
CA PHE A 66 9.69 -1.44 3.98
C PHE A 66 9.83 -2.68 3.09
N LEU A 67 10.15 -2.51 1.81
CA LEU A 67 10.39 -3.64 0.90
C LEU A 67 11.52 -4.55 1.40
N ARG A 68 12.60 -3.99 1.93
CA ARG A 68 13.69 -4.78 2.55
C ARG A 68 13.18 -5.68 3.68
N LEU A 69 12.25 -5.18 4.50
CA LEU A 69 11.62 -6.02 5.53
C LEU A 69 10.70 -7.07 4.92
N MET A 70 9.93 -6.74 3.89
CA MET A 70 9.09 -7.69 3.14
C MET A 70 9.92 -8.81 2.50
N ASP A 71 11.12 -8.48 2.03
CA ASP A 71 12.07 -9.43 1.43
C ASP A 71 12.82 -10.28 2.49
N THR A 72 12.68 -9.95 3.77
CA THR A 72 13.34 -10.68 4.85
C THR A 72 12.60 -12.00 5.14
N PRO A 73 13.20 -13.19 4.89
CA PRO A 73 12.48 -14.47 4.94
C PRO A 73 11.78 -14.75 6.27
N LYS A 74 12.38 -14.35 7.39
CA LYS A 74 11.81 -14.56 8.74
C LYS A 74 10.52 -13.77 8.97
N TYR A 75 10.24 -12.74 8.17
CA TYR A 75 9.04 -11.90 8.29
C TYR A 75 7.94 -12.22 7.29
N LYS A 76 8.19 -13.20 6.40
CA LYS A 76 7.28 -13.55 5.29
C LYS A 76 5.84 -13.83 5.74
N ASP A 77 5.63 -14.39 6.93
CA ASP A 77 4.30 -14.72 7.46
C ASP A 77 3.80 -13.72 8.52
N LEU A 78 4.57 -12.69 8.78
CA LEU A 78 4.32 -11.70 9.83
C LEU A 78 4.10 -10.29 9.30
N LEU A 79 4.81 -9.89 8.23
CA LEU A 79 4.72 -8.56 7.67
C LEU A 79 3.79 -8.53 6.45
N PHE A 80 2.83 -7.62 6.49
CA PHE A 80 1.89 -7.32 5.43
C PHE A 80 1.93 -5.83 5.10
N GLY A 81 1.61 -5.47 3.87
CA GLY A 81 1.39 -4.09 3.46
C GLY A 81 -0.06 -3.88 3.07
N ASP A 82 -0.62 -2.70 3.28
CA ASP A 82 -1.87 -2.37 2.66
C ASP A 82 -1.66 -1.48 1.42
N ILE A 83 -2.61 -1.56 0.50
CA ILE A 83 -2.61 -0.75 -0.71
C ILE A 83 -3.50 0.50 -0.58
N SER A 84 -3.82 0.90 0.65
CA SER A 84 -4.57 2.11 0.89
C SER A 84 -3.81 3.32 0.37
N SER A 85 -4.52 4.33 -0.07
CA SER A 85 -3.94 5.57 -0.62
C SER A 85 -2.95 5.41 -1.78
N MET A 86 -2.77 4.22 -2.38
CA MET A 86 -1.78 3.99 -3.46
C MET A 86 -2.12 4.73 -4.77
N LEU A 87 -3.35 5.24 -4.92
CA LEU A 87 -3.74 6.06 -6.07
C LEU A 87 -3.55 7.56 -5.83
N LEU A 88 -3.01 7.97 -4.69
CA LEU A 88 -2.72 9.38 -4.42
C LEU A 88 -1.60 9.90 -5.31
N TYR A 89 -1.70 11.17 -5.66
CA TYR A 89 -0.75 11.86 -6.54
C TYR A 89 0.73 11.61 -6.20
N THR A 90 1.07 11.59 -4.92
CA THR A 90 2.45 11.42 -4.43
C THR A 90 2.96 9.98 -4.57
N ARG A 91 2.08 8.98 -4.62
CA ARG A 91 2.40 7.56 -4.65
C ARG A 91 2.33 6.94 -6.05
N ILE A 92 1.76 7.67 -7.03
CA ILE A 92 1.76 7.27 -8.44
C ILE A 92 3.17 7.42 -9.00
N GLY A 93 3.76 6.32 -9.45
CA GLY A 93 5.14 6.21 -9.93
C GLY A 93 5.81 4.98 -9.35
N GLU A 94 7.06 5.10 -8.87
CA GLU A 94 7.86 3.98 -8.37
C GLU A 94 7.10 3.10 -7.35
N PRO A 95 6.43 3.63 -6.31
CA PRO A 95 5.74 2.76 -5.34
C PRO A 95 4.62 1.93 -5.98
N LEU A 96 3.74 2.57 -6.76
CA LEU A 96 2.62 1.87 -7.39
C LEU A 96 3.10 0.84 -8.42
N THR A 97 4.05 1.20 -9.30
CA THR A 97 4.63 0.27 -10.29
C THR A 97 5.25 -0.93 -9.60
N THR A 98 6.11 -0.68 -8.60
CA THR A 98 6.82 -1.76 -7.88
C THR A 98 5.85 -2.73 -7.23
N ILE A 99 4.81 -2.24 -6.55
CA ILE A 99 3.84 -3.12 -5.89
C ILE A 99 2.98 -3.90 -6.90
N LEU A 100 2.68 -3.33 -8.08
CA LEU A 100 2.01 -4.05 -9.16
C LEU A 100 2.90 -5.16 -9.74
N ASP A 101 4.19 -4.93 -9.87
CA ASP A 101 5.13 -5.84 -10.52
C ASP A 101 5.71 -6.91 -9.58
N ARG A 102 5.73 -6.65 -8.27
CA ARG A 102 6.15 -7.60 -7.25
C ARG A 102 5.01 -8.58 -6.91
N GLU A 103 4.62 -9.41 -7.90
CA GLU A 103 3.56 -10.43 -7.73
C GLU A 103 3.86 -11.41 -6.58
N ASP A 104 5.13 -11.63 -6.30
CA ASP A 104 5.61 -12.44 -5.17
C ASP A 104 5.18 -11.89 -3.80
N LEU A 105 4.89 -10.60 -3.70
CA LEU A 105 4.41 -9.94 -2.48
C LEU A 105 2.88 -9.90 -2.37
N HIS A 106 2.14 -10.22 -3.43
CA HIS A 106 0.68 -10.01 -3.46
C HIS A 106 -0.07 -10.79 -2.37
N GLU A 107 0.43 -11.96 -1.95
CA GLU A 107 -0.14 -12.70 -0.82
C GLU A 107 0.03 -12.00 0.54
N ASN A 108 1.01 -11.09 0.63
CA ASN A 108 1.29 -10.28 1.80
C ASN A 108 0.68 -8.87 1.69
N LEU A 109 -0.13 -8.61 0.68
CA LEU A 109 -0.85 -7.35 0.55
C LEU A 109 -2.30 -7.51 0.99
N VAL A 110 -2.86 -6.43 1.51
CA VAL A 110 -4.28 -6.32 1.87
C VAL A 110 -4.90 -5.07 1.28
N PHE A 111 -6.19 -5.14 0.96
CA PHE A 111 -6.94 -3.97 0.53
C PHE A 111 -7.28 -3.08 1.72
N GLY A 112 -7.07 -1.79 1.57
CA GLY A 112 -7.51 -0.70 2.44
C GLY A 112 -7.83 0.52 1.60
N SER A 113 -8.70 1.42 2.06
CA SER A 113 -9.05 2.66 1.36
C SER A 113 -8.33 3.88 1.90
N ASP A 114 -8.06 3.92 3.20
CA ASP A 114 -7.61 5.12 3.92
C ASP A 114 -8.70 6.23 3.91
N TYR A 115 -9.97 5.82 4.01
CA TYR A 115 -11.07 6.79 4.09
C TYR A 115 -10.89 7.71 5.31
N PRO A 116 -11.08 9.05 5.20
CA PRO A 116 -11.70 9.76 4.07
C PRO A 116 -10.70 10.32 3.03
N VAL A 117 -9.44 9.97 3.08
CA VAL A 117 -8.39 10.53 2.19
C VAL A 117 -8.73 10.40 0.69
N PRO A 118 -9.28 9.28 0.18
CA PRO A 118 -9.68 9.19 -1.23
C PRO A 118 -10.76 10.19 -1.67
N CYS A 119 -11.49 10.79 -0.72
CA CYS A 119 -12.52 11.82 -1.02
C CYS A 119 -11.92 13.18 -1.38
N ILE A 120 -10.61 13.37 -1.22
CA ILE A 120 -9.95 14.65 -1.50
C ILE A 120 -9.58 14.71 -2.99
N GLY A 121 -10.42 15.34 -3.81
CA GLY A 121 -10.24 15.41 -5.26
C GLY A 121 -8.93 16.03 -5.73
N LEU A 122 -8.32 16.90 -4.92
CA LEU A 122 -7.04 17.53 -5.24
C LEU A 122 -5.87 16.53 -5.31
N ILE A 123 -5.93 15.46 -4.52
CA ILE A 123 -4.86 14.46 -4.42
C ILE A 123 -5.20 13.13 -5.12
N SER A 124 -6.46 12.91 -5.47
CA SER A 124 -6.93 11.74 -6.24
C SER A 124 -6.93 12.08 -7.74
N ARG A 125 -5.75 11.97 -8.38
CA ARG A 125 -5.47 12.50 -9.72
C ARG A 125 -5.50 11.40 -10.80
N THR A 126 -6.67 11.22 -11.45
CA THR A 126 -6.83 10.27 -12.57
C THR A 126 -6.06 10.69 -13.83
N ASP A 127 -5.85 11.99 -14.02
CA ASP A 127 -5.02 12.52 -15.11
C ASP A 127 -3.57 12.04 -15.00
N LYS A 128 -3.02 11.96 -13.79
CA LYS A 128 -1.68 11.42 -13.55
C LYS A 128 -1.64 9.92 -13.83
N LEU A 129 -2.62 9.15 -13.36
CA LEU A 129 -2.73 7.73 -13.67
C LEU A 129 -2.75 7.47 -15.18
N TYR A 130 -3.53 8.27 -15.92
CA TYR A 130 -3.60 8.18 -17.37
C TYR A 130 -2.29 8.57 -18.07
N SER A 131 -1.70 9.72 -17.70
CA SER A 131 -0.48 10.21 -18.33
C SER A 131 0.73 9.30 -18.11
N TYR A 132 0.75 8.55 -17.01
CA TYR A 132 1.79 7.56 -16.71
C TYR A 132 1.45 6.15 -17.25
N GLY A 133 0.30 5.96 -17.90
CA GLY A 133 -0.06 4.71 -18.55
C GLY A 133 -0.65 3.62 -17.64
N TYR A 134 -1.04 3.95 -16.41
CA TYR A 134 -1.67 2.98 -15.50
C TYR A 134 -3.11 2.65 -15.89
N ILE A 135 -3.80 3.57 -16.55
CA ILE A 135 -5.19 3.43 -17.00
C ILE A 135 -5.36 3.99 -18.42
N THR A 136 -6.41 3.56 -19.11
CA THR A 136 -6.83 4.14 -20.41
C THR A 136 -7.59 5.46 -20.19
N ASN A 137 -7.80 6.21 -21.29
CA ASN A 137 -8.63 7.43 -21.22
C ASN A 137 -10.10 7.12 -20.90
N GLU A 138 -10.63 5.99 -21.39
CA GLU A 138 -11.99 5.55 -21.08
C GLU A 138 -12.15 5.22 -19.60
N GLU A 139 -11.19 4.45 -19.04
CA GLU A 139 -11.16 4.17 -17.60
C GLU A 139 -11.04 5.46 -16.78
N ARG A 140 -10.25 6.43 -17.23
CA ARG A 140 -10.14 7.75 -16.57
C ARG A 140 -11.47 8.49 -16.50
N LEU A 141 -12.21 8.53 -17.61
CA LEU A 141 -13.51 9.21 -17.65
C LEU A 141 -14.52 8.54 -16.71
N LEU A 142 -14.62 7.21 -16.76
CA LEU A 142 -15.50 6.45 -15.87
C LEU A 142 -15.11 6.62 -14.40
N LEU A 143 -13.82 6.61 -14.06
CA LEU A 143 -13.36 6.84 -12.70
C LEU A 143 -13.72 8.23 -12.17
N ASN A 144 -13.66 9.26 -13.02
CA ASN A 144 -14.09 10.60 -12.63
C ASN A 144 -15.59 10.66 -12.33
N GLU A 145 -16.44 10.00 -13.14
CA GLU A 145 -17.89 9.91 -12.89
C GLU A 145 -18.18 9.18 -11.58
N ILE A 146 -17.47 8.07 -11.31
CA ILE A 146 -17.60 7.32 -10.05
C ILE A 146 -17.18 8.19 -8.87
N PHE A 147 -16.09 8.97 -8.99
CA PHE A 147 -15.60 9.84 -7.92
C PHE A 147 -16.64 10.85 -7.45
N GLU A 148 -17.35 11.49 -8.39
CA GLU A 148 -18.43 12.46 -8.07
C GLU A 148 -19.58 11.84 -7.27
N CYS A 149 -19.83 10.54 -7.44
CA CYS A 149 -20.94 9.84 -6.79
C CYS A 149 -20.50 9.11 -5.52
N ASN A 150 -19.33 8.47 -5.53
CA ASN A 150 -18.87 7.61 -4.46
C ASN A 150 -17.33 7.44 -4.46
N PRO A 151 -16.61 8.26 -3.69
CA PRO A 151 -15.14 8.18 -3.63
C PRO A 151 -14.59 6.85 -3.09
N LEU A 152 -15.33 6.12 -2.26
CA LEU A 152 -14.90 4.77 -1.83
C LEU A 152 -14.96 3.77 -2.98
N LEU A 153 -16.03 3.85 -3.78
CA LEU A 153 -16.14 3.02 -4.98
C LEU A 153 -15.07 3.41 -6.01
N PHE A 154 -14.78 4.69 -6.15
CA PHE A 154 -13.67 5.17 -6.97
C PHE A 154 -12.34 4.52 -6.58
N ASP A 155 -11.99 4.54 -5.29
CA ASP A 155 -10.75 3.94 -4.80
C ASP A 155 -10.70 2.43 -5.10
N PHE A 156 -11.80 1.72 -4.81
CA PHE A 156 -11.90 0.29 -5.06
C PHE A 156 -11.77 -0.04 -6.57
N VAL A 157 -12.56 0.63 -7.42
CA VAL A 157 -12.55 0.38 -8.87
C VAL A 157 -11.22 0.80 -9.47
N GLY A 158 -10.69 1.96 -9.06
CA GLY A 158 -9.39 2.45 -9.51
C GLY A 158 -8.28 1.43 -9.27
N LYS A 159 -8.18 0.88 -8.06
CA LYS A 159 -7.19 -0.17 -7.73
C LYS A 159 -7.40 -1.47 -8.52
N ARG A 160 -8.63 -1.76 -8.96
CA ARG A 160 -8.94 -2.89 -9.84
C ARG A 160 -8.59 -2.64 -11.31
N CYS A 161 -8.61 -1.38 -11.74
CA CYS A 161 -8.32 -0.99 -13.13
C CYS A 161 -6.82 -0.82 -13.38
N VAL A 162 -6.08 -0.21 -12.44
CA VAL A 162 -4.66 0.10 -12.65
C VAL A 162 -3.85 -1.13 -13.04
N LYS A 163 -2.93 -0.90 -13.96
CA LYS A 163 -1.93 -1.86 -14.43
C LYS A 163 -0.56 -1.20 -14.46
N SER A 164 0.47 -1.98 -14.27
CA SER A 164 1.83 -1.50 -14.46
C SER A 164 2.03 -1.03 -15.90
N PRO A 165 2.55 0.18 -16.13
CA PRO A 165 2.87 0.64 -17.47
C PRO A 165 4.04 -0.13 -18.12
N GLU A 166 4.84 -0.84 -17.30
CA GLU A 166 6.02 -1.59 -17.74
C GLU A 166 5.67 -3.03 -18.12
N THR A 167 4.91 -3.73 -17.28
CA THR A 167 4.63 -5.16 -17.43
C THR A 167 3.18 -5.47 -17.79
N GLY A 168 2.26 -4.55 -17.51
CA GLY A 168 0.82 -4.77 -17.60
C GLY A 168 0.21 -5.50 -16.41
N ASN A 169 1.00 -5.83 -15.39
CA ASN A 169 0.55 -6.53 -14.18
C ASN A 169 -0.49 -5.72 -13.42
N LYS A 170 -1.45 -6.43 -12.81
CA LYS A 170 -2.54 -5.87 -12.01
C LYS A 170 -2.57 -6.51 -10.63
N PHE A 171 -3.21 -5.83 -9.70
CA PHE A 171 -3.54 -6.46 -8.43
C PHE A 171 -4.46 -7.67 -8.65
N PRO A 172 -4.16 -8.84 -8.06
CA PRO A 172 -4.98 -10.03 -8.20
C PRO A 172 -6.35 -9.83 -7.51
N LYS A 173 -7.37 -10.52 -8.00
CA LYS A 173 -8.73 -10.44 -7.41
C LYS A 173 -8.76 -10.83 -5.94
N SER A 174 -7.92 -11.79 -5.54
CA SER A 174 -7.82 -12.28 -4.16
C SER A 174 -7.41 -11.19 -3.16
N LEU A 175 -6.66 -10.16 -3.60
CA LEU A 175 -6.23 -9.05 -2.75
C LEU A 175 -7.42 -8.23 -2.21
N PHE A 176 -8.52 -8.21 -2.95
CA PHE A 176 -9.75 -7.48 -2.58
C PHE A 176 -10.71 -8.30 -1.70
N GLY A 177 -10.34 -9.50 -1.34
CA GLY A 177 -11.07 -10.39 -0.43
C GLY A 177 -10.40 -10.52 0.94
N ILE A 178 -10.81 -11.55 1.67
CA ILE A 178 -10.19 -11.88 2.97
C ILE A 178 -8.79 -12.44 2.72
N ASN A 179 -7.78 -11.86 3.34
CA ASN A 179 -6.43 -12.39 3.30
C ASN A 179 -6.30 -13.56 4.29
N HIS A 180 -6.43 -14.79 3.78
CA HIS A 180 -6.38 -16.01 4.59
C HIS A 180 -5.05 -16.16 5.35
N LYS A 181 -3.95 -15.75 4.77
CA LYS A 181 -2.61 -15.82 5.37
C LYS A 181 -2.51 -14.90 6.60
N LEU A 182 -3.02 -13.67 6.48
CA LEU A 182 -3.05 -12.71 7.58
C LEU A 182 -3.82 -13.26 8.79
N PHE A 183 -5.00 -13.82 8.54
CA PHE A 183 -5.88 -14.30 9.59
C PHE A 183 -5.61 -15.75 10.03
N GLY A 184 -4.66 -16.45 9.37
CA GLY A 184 -4.36 -17.85 9.68
C GLY A 184 -5.52 -18.81 9.36
N LEU A 185 -6.33 -18.48 8.36
CA LEU A 185 -7.46 -19.28 7.93
C LEU A 185 -7.00 -20.34 6.92
N ASN A 186 -7.43 -21.59 7.09
CA ASN A 186 -7.16 -22.63 6.12
C ASN A 186 -7.92 -22.36 4.81
N SER A 187 -7.24 -22.37 3.69
CA SER A 187 -7.83 -22.16 2.36
C SER A 187 -8.89 -23.20 1.94
N ASN A 188 -9.00 -24.30 2.68
CA ASN A 188 -9.93 -25.40 2.38
C ASN A 188 -11.39 -25.14 2.79
N ASN A 189 -11.72 -24.02 3.45
CA ASN A 189 -13.08 -23.70 3.90
C ASN A 189 -13.82 -22.70 3.00
N SER A 190 -13.30 -22.42 1.80
CA SER A 190 -13.86 -21.38 0.91
C SER A 190 -15.16 -21.76 0.20
N ASN A 191 -15.68 -22.98 0.39
CA ASN A 191 -16.88 -23.47 -0.32
C ASN A 191 -18.21 -23.31 0.43
N ASN A 192 -18.23 -22.66 1.60
CA ASN A 192 -19.44 -22.56 2.42
C ASN A 192 -19.79 -21.14 2.88
N VAL A 193 -19.50 -20.11 2.09
CA VAL A 193 -20.12 -18.79 2.33
C VAL A 193 -20.80 -18.37 1.03
N ILE A 194 -22.12 -18.45 1.07
CA ILE A 194 -23.07 -17.99 0.04
C ILE A 194 -23.02 -16.47 -0.01
#